data_c6269d5b291f5e1acea5455d7d153624
#
_entry.id   c6269d5b291f5e1acea5455d7d153624
#
_cell.length_a   1.000
_cell.length_b   1.000
_cell.length_c   1.000
_cell.angle_alpha   90.00
_cell.angle_beta   90.00
_cell.angle_gamma   90.00
#
_symmetry.space_group_name_H-M   'P 1'
#
loop_
_entity.id
_entity.type
_entity.pdbx_description
1 polymer ?
#
loop_
_entity_poly.entity_id
_entity_poly.type
_entity_poly.pdbx_seq_one_letter_code
_entity_poly.pdbx_strand_id
1 'polypeptide(L)'
;MNKIVVSFLALLCCINIQAGVKLQKQGSATQLVVNDKPMLLLAGELSNSAATSPADIRKALKQMKNSGVNSVFVPAYWEFVEPDEGKYDFALVGIGYVD
;
A
#
# COMPACT_ATOMS: atom_id res chain seq x y z
N MET A 1 2.00 -43.95 6.60
CA MET A 1 1.58 -42.82 5.78
C MET A 1 2.23 -42.94 4.41
N ASN A 2 1.43 -43.08 3.36
CA ASN A 2 1.96 -43.34 2.02
C ASN A 2 2.84 -42.18 1.51
N LYS A 3 4.02 -42.48 1.02
CA LYS A 3 4.98 -41.49 0.45
C LYS A 3 4.33 -40.60 -0.62
N ILE A 4 3.34 -41.12 -1.34
CA ILE A 4 2.55 -40.41 -2.35
C ILE A 4 1.69 -39.29 -1.72
N VAL A 5 1.11 -39.50 -0.54
CA VAL A 5 0.28 -38.52 0.17
C VAL A 5 1.14 -37.36 0.68
N VAL A 6 2.35 -37.67 1.17
CA VAL A 6 3.29 -36.65 1.63
C VAL A 6 3.81 -35.80 0.47
N SER A 7 4.08 -36.42 -0.71
CA SER A 7 4.46 -35.70 -1.91
C SER A 7 3.35 -34.78 -2.44
N PHE A 8 2.10 -35.20 -2.36
CA PHE A 8 0.97 -34.38 -2.79
C PHE A 8 0.72 -33.20 -1.84
N LEU A 9 0.91 -33.41 -0.54
CA LEU A 9 0.80 -32.35 0.46
C LEU A 9 1.91 -31.31 0.34
N ALA A 10 3.12 -31.73 -0.01
CA ALA A 10 4.25 -30.84 -0.25
C ALA A 10 4.06 -29.97 -1.52
N LEU A 11 3.38 -30.50 -2.55
CA LEU A 11 3.08 -29.76 -3.77
C LEU A 11 2.02 -28.68 -3.57
N LEU A 12 1.08 -28.88 -2.62
CA LEU A 12 0.05 -27.87 -2.29
C LEU A 12 0.63 -26.66 -1.53
N CYS A 13 1.77 -26.80 -0.85
CA CYS A 13 2.41 -25.70 -0.12
C CYS A 13 3.15 -24.69 -1.02
N CYS A 14 3.27 -24.95 -2.33
CA CYS A 14 3.95 -24.08 -3.28
C CYS A 14 3.03 -23.10 -4.01
N ILE A 15 1.77 -22.96 -3.60
CA ILE A 15 0.92 -21.87 -4.13
C ILE A 15 1.36 -20.58 -3.45
N ASN A 16 2.37 -19.94 -4.01
CA ASN A 16 2.70 -18.56 -3.69
C ASN A 16 1.57 -17.69 -4.23
N ILE A 17 0.60 -17.37 -3.40
CA ILE A 17 -0.37 -16.31 -3.68
C ILE A 17 0.42 -15.01 -3.58
N GLN A 18 1.01 -14.58 -4.68
CA GLN A 18 1.57 -13.26 -4.78
C GLN A 18 0.41 -12.27 -4.88
N ALA A 19 0.01 -11.74 -3.72
CA ALA A 19 -0.75 -10.50 -3.68
C ALA A 19 0.15 -9.42 -4.30
N GLY A 20 -0.22 -8.90 -5.45
CA GLY A 20 0.64 -8.01 -6.21
C GLY A 20 -0.13 -6.91 -6.92
N VAL A 21 0.59 -5.83 -7.16
CA VAL A 21 0.15 -4.73 -8.02
C VAL A 21 0.82 -4.90 -9.38
N LYS A 22 0.02 -4.89 -10.46
CA LYS A 22 0.53 -5.02 -11.83
C LYS A 22 -0.26 -4.13 -12.79
N LEU A 23 0.37 -3.75 -13.88
CA LEU A 23 -0.31 -3.16 -15.02
C LEU A 23 -0.62 -4.27 -16.02
N GLN A 24 -1.87 -4.38 -16.45
CA GLN A 24 -2.35 -5.41 -17.35
C GLN A 24 -3.06 -4.79 -18.56
N LYS A 25 -2.70 -5.23 -19.76
CA LYS A 25 -3.41 -4.82 -20.97
C LYS A 25 -4.79 -5.47 -21.02
N GLN A 26 -5.79 -4.64 -21.36
CA GLN A 26 -7.15 -5.05 -21.62
C GLN A 26 -7.63 -4.39 -22.91
N GLY A 27 -7.59 -5.12 -24.05
CA GLY A 27 -7.82 -4.51 -25.35
C GLY A 27 -6.80 -3.44 -25.67
N SER A 28 -7.23 -2.22 -25.96
CA SER A 28 -6.39 -1.05 -26.21
C SER A 28 -5.98 -0.29 -24.94
N ALA A 29 -6.57 -0.61 -23.79
CA ALA A 29 -6.30 0.06 -22.52
C ALA A 29 -5.31 -0.73 -21.65
N THR A 30 -4.65 -0.03 -20.72
CA THR A 30 -3.85 -0.63 -19.67
C THR A 30 -4.52 -0.36 -18.33
N GLN A 31 -4.77 -1.40 -17.56
CA GLN A 31 -5.44 -1.32 -16.26
C GLN A 31 -4.47 -1.57 -15.13
N LEU A 32 -4.69 -0.87 -14.00
CA LEU A 32 -4.09 -1.23 -12.74
C LEU A 32 -4.86 -2.42 -12.15
N VAL A 33 -4.13 -3.46 -11.79
CA VAL A 33 -4.69 -4.67 -11.18
C VAL A 33 -4.04 -4.88 -9.83
N VAL A 34 -4.85 -4.98 -8.78
CA VAL A 34 -4.41 -5.21 -7.40
C VAL A 34 -5.07 -6.49 -6.90
N ASN A 35 -4.26 -7.44 -6.46
CA ASN A 35 -4.73 -8.76 -6.01
C ASN A 35 -5.65 -9.42 -7.05
N ASP A 36 -5.22 -9.40 -8.32
CA ASP A 36 -5.92 -9.94 -9.48
C ASP A 36 -7.29 -9.31 -9.80
N LYS A 37 -7.59 -8.15 -9.22
CA LYS A 37 -8.80 -7.37 -9.51
C LYS A 37 -8.44 -6.03 -10.13
N PRO A 38 -9.12 -5.62 -11.23
CA PRO A 38 -8.99 -4.27 -11.76
C PRO A 38 -9.33 -3.23 -10.69
N MET A 39 -8.48 -2.21 -10.55
CA MET A 39 -8.66 -1.14 -9.56
C MET A 39 -8.64 0.22 -10.24
N LEU A 40 -9.67 1.01 -10.02
CA LEU A 40 -9.68 2.43 -10.34
C LEU A 40 -9.15 3.22 -9.15
N LEU A 41 -8.08 3.99 -9.35
CA LEU A 41 -7.56 4.89 -8.33
C LEU A 41 -8.46 6.12 -8.23
N LEU A 42 -9.17 6.24 -7.13
CA LEU A 42 -9.85 7.45 -6.70
C LEU A 42 -9.00 8.07 -5.60
N ALA A 43 -8.06 8.92 -5.99
CA ALA A 43 -7.05 9.42 -5.09
C ALA A 43 -7.36 10.84 -4.61
N GLY A 44 -7.07 11.09 -3.34
CA GLY A 44 -6.94 12.42 -2.77
C GLY A 44 -5.47 12.74 -2.49
N GLU A 45 -5.16 14.01 -2.35
CA GLU A 45 -3.83 14.49 -1.95
C GLU A 45 -3.94 15.28 -0.66
N LEU A 46 -3.09 14.98 0.31
CA LEU A 46 -2.99 15.77 1.53
C LEU A 46 -2.24 17.08 1.25
N SER A 47 -2.68 18.16 1.88
CA SER A 47 -1.98 19.44 1.80
C SER A 47 -0.58 19.32 2.40
N ASN A 48 0.33 20.19 1.95
CA ASN A 48 1.73 20.18 2.39
C ASN A 48 1.94 20.32 3.89
N SER A 49 0.97 20.80 4.66
CA SER A 49 1.05 20.94 6.11
C SER A 49 0.30 19.85 6.89
N ALA A 50 -0.35 18.92 6.21
CA ALA A 50 -1.24 17.93 6.86
C ALA A 50 -0.51 16.69 7.39
N ALA A 51 0.79 16.53 7.12
CA ALA A 51 1.57 15.34 7.46
C ALA A 51 2.75 15.66 8.40
N THR A 52 2.59 16.62 9.30
CA THR A 52 3.64 17.09 10.21
C THR A 52 3.61 16.41 11.58
N SER A 53 2.53 15.75 11.93
CA SER A 53 2.39 14.97 13.16
C SER A 53 1.54 13.73 12.95
N PRO A 54 1.68 12.69 13.80
CA PRO A 54 0.82 11.50 13.73
C PRO A 54 -0.67 11.82 13.87
N ALA A 55 -1.03 12.78 14.72
CA ALA A 55 -2.41 13.18 14.93
C ALA A 55 -3.02 13.86 13.69
N ASP A 56 -2.26 14.74 13.03
CA ASP A 56 -2.69 15.44 11.82
C ASP A 56 -2.87 14.47 10.66
N ILE A 57 -1.92 13.54 10.47
CA ILE A 57 -2.01 12.51 9.43
C ILE A 57 -3.26 11.66 9.64
N ARG A 58 -3.50 11.13 10.85
CA ARG A 58 -4.68 10.30 11.14
C ARG A 58 -5.99 11.04 10.90
N LYS A 59 -6.05 12.30 11.32
CA LYS A 59 -7.21 13.16 11.09
C LYS A 59 -7.47 13.35 9.59
N ALA A 60 -6.43 13.67 8.83
CA ALA A 60 -6.53 13.89 7.40
C ALA A 60 -6.91 12.60 6.65
N LEU A 61 -6.31 11.46 6.98
CA LEU A 61 -6.65 10.16 6.39
C LEU A 61 -8.10 9.76 6.68
N LYS A 62 -8.59 10.02 7.89
CA LYS A 62 -10.00 9.78 8.24
C LYS A 62 -10.96 10.64 7.41
N GLN A 63 -10.62 11.90 7.17
CA GLN A 63 -11.42 12.78 6.30
C GLN A 63 -11.42 12.27 4.86
N MET A 64 -10.26 11.86 4.33
CA MET A 64 -10.14 11.29 2.99
C MET A 64 -10.96 10.00 2.85
N LYS A 65 -10.87 9.10 3.82
CA LYS A 65 -11.67 7.86 3.85
C LYS A 65 -13.16 8.15 3.81
N ASN A 66 -13.64 9.15 4.56
CA ASN A 66 -15.04 9.55 4.58
C ASN A 66 -15.50 10.19 3.25
N SER A 67 -14.57 10.69 2.45
CA SER A 67 -14.86 11.24 1.11
C SER A 67 -15.00 10.17 0.03
N GLY A 68 -14.81 8.89 0.36
CA GLY A 68 -14.97 7.77 -0.57
C GLY A 68 -13.77 7.52 -1.49
N VAL A 69 -12.62 8.15 -1.25
CA VAL A 69 -11.37 7.86 -1.96
C VAL A 69 -10.80 6.51 -1.49
N ASN A 70 -10.10 5.81 -2.39
CA ASN A 70 -9.45 4.54 -2.09
C ASN A 70 -7.92 4.62 -2.06
N SER A 71 -7.40 5.80 -2.31
CA SER A 71 -5.95 6.06 -2.33
C SER A 71 -5.67 7.49 -1.90
N VAL A 72 -4.53 7.72 -1.29
CA VAL A 72 -4.13 9.05 -0.83
C VAL A 72 -2.66 9.28 -1.14
N PHE A 73 -2.34 10.45 -1.69
CA PHE A 73 -0.97 10.95 -1.78
C PHE A 73 -0.63 11.67 -0.48
N VAL A 74 0.39 11.20 0.20
CA VAL A 74 0.88 11.76 1.47
C VAL A 74 2.24 12.37 1.24
N PRO A 75 2.47 13.64 1.60
CA PRO A 75 3.79 14.24 1.51
C PRO A 75 4.74 13.58 2.53
N ALA A 76 5.94 13.25 2.09
CA ALA A 76 7.04 12.81 2.94
C ALA A 76 8.04 13.97 3.06
N TYR A 77 8.11 14.57 4.26
CA TYR A 77 9.06 15.63 4.52
C TYR A 77 10.41 15.05 4.82
N TRP A 78 11.42 15.42 4.02
CA TRP A 78 12.76 14.88 4.18
C TRP A 78 13.37 15.22 5.55
N GLU A 79 13.08 16.39 6.08
CA GLU A 79 13.49 16.83 7.41
C GLU A 79 13.03 15.94 8.56
N PHE A 80 11.92 15.20 8.36
CA PHE A 80 11.44 14.21 9.34
C PHE A 80 11.92 12.79 9.01
N VAL A 81 12.20 12.52 7.74
CA VAL A 81 12.72 11.21 7.30
C VAL A 81 14.19 11.07 7.62
N GLU A 82 14.97 12.12 7.42
CA GLU A 82 16.41 12.15 7.70
C GLU A 82 16.76 13.40 8.51
N PRO A 83 16.39 13.46 9.81
CA PRO A 83 16.66 14.62 10.65
C PRO A 83 18.16 14.88 10.86
N ASP A 84 18.98 13.85 10.80
CA ASP A 84 20.44 13.91 10.78
C ASP A 84 20.96 13.03 9.64
N GLU A 85 22.05 13.42 9.01
CA GLU A 85 22.64 12.68 7.89
C GLU A 85 22.88 11.20 8.25
N GLY A 86 22.31 10.31 7.43
CA GLY A 86 22.39 8.86 7.58
C GLY A 86 21.50 8.26 8.67
N LYS A 87 20.69 9.07 9.36
CA LYS A 87 19.72 8.58 10.36
C LYS A 87 18.30 8.71 9.82
N TYR A 88 17.68 7.58 9.50
CA TYR A 88 16.37 7.54 8.88
C TYR A 88 15.27 7.18 9.87
N ASP A 89 14.18 7.95 9.86
CA ASP A 89 12.96 7.70 10.62
C ASP A 89 11.75 7.74 9.66
N PHE A 90 11.12 6.60 9.45
CA PHE A 90 9.96 6.45 8.59
C PHE A 90 8.63 6.40 9.37
N ALA A 91 8.63 6.69 10.65
CA ALA A 91 7.44 6.53 11.50
C ALA A 91 6.24 7.33 11.00
N LEU A 92 6.43 8.57 10.56
CA LEU A 92 5.35 9.40 10.01
C LEU A 92 4.83 8.87 8.67
N VAL A 93 5.73 8.44 7.79
CA VAL A 93 5.37 7.88 6.49
C VAL A 93 4.63 6.56 6.67
N GLY A 94 5.01 5.77 7.67
CA GLY A 94 4.41 4.46 7.96
C GLY A 94 2.96 4.52 8.42
N ILE A 95 2.48 5.63 8.97
CA ILE A 95 1.10 5.75 9.48
C ILE A 95 0.06 5.50 8.38
N GLY A 96 0.34 5.91 7.15
CA GLY A 96 -0.57 5.72 6.02
C GLY A 96 -0.76 4.26 5.57
N TYR A 97 0.06 3.33 6.06
CA TYR A 97 0.00 1.90 5.68
C TYR A 97 -0.76 1.03 6.69
N VAL A 98 -1.05 1.53 7.87
CA VAL A 98 -1.53 0.72 9.00
C VAL A 98 -3.00 1.01 9.37
N ASP A 99 -3.52 2.14 8.98
CA ASP A 99 -4.90 2.59 9.25
C ASP A 99 -5.77 2.50 7.99
#